data_44e543f1cb0dbd493576f78e83fe9546
#
_entry.id   44e543f1cb0dbd493576f78e83fe9546
#
_cell.length_a   1.000
_cell.length_b   1.000
_cell.length_c   1.000
_cell.angle_alpha   90.00
_cell.angle_beta   90.00
_cell.angle_gamma   90.00
#
_symmetry.space_group_name_H-M   'P 1'
#
loop_
_entity.id
_entity.type
_entity.pdbx_description
1 polymer ?
#
loop_
_entity_poly.entity_id
_entity_poly.type
_entity_poly.pdbx_seq_one_letter_code
_entity_poly.pdbx_strand_id
1 'polypeptide(L)'
;VYGLKDIGTMIRGTIRKVGFPKSWNMLVRLGVTDDSFKISNSEGMTYREFLNCFLPFHKSLTIEDKTMKMLNIDEGDSQWIKLNEIDLFSDSKKIPLKNASPAQILEYILKKCWKLESQDKDMIVMYHEFKYINKSSIENKIISTMGCIGEDSTYTAMSKTVGLPLAIACLLILNKEINLKGTQTPINKEIYEPVLKELEN
;
A
#
# COMPACT_ATOMS: atom_id res chain seq x y z
N VAL A 1 -14.28 12.62 14.90
CA VAL A 1 -14.77 12.94 13.57
C VAL A 1 -16.09 12.22 13.31
N TYR A 2 -16.19 10.92 13.49
CA TYR A 2 -17.39 10.11 13.19
C TYR A 2 -18.46 10.09 14.29
N GLY A 3 -18.29 10.82 15.38
CA GLY A 3 -19.26 10.84 16.49
C GLY A 3 -19.36 9.54 17.32
N LEU A 4 -18.47 8.59 17.10
CA LEU A 4 -18.47 7.28 17.73
C LEU A 4 -17.74 7.33 19.08
N LYS A 5 -18.40 7.86 20.12
CA LYS A 5 -17.77 8.03 21.46
C LYS A 5 -17.70 6.73 22.25
N ASP A 6 -18.65 5.83 22.06
CA ASP A 6 -18.83 4.63 22.89
C ASP A 6 -18.59 3.33 22.09
N ILE A 7 -17.80 3.40 21.03
CA ILE A 7 -17.48 2.24 20.22
C ILE A 7 -16.51 1.31 20.97
N GLY A 8 -16.92 0.06 21.20
CA GLY A 8 -16.10 -0.94 21.91
C GLY A 8 -14.91 -1.43 21.11
N THR A 9 -15.05 -1.52 19.79
CA THR A 9 -14.00 -2.03 18.89
C THR A 9 -14.03 -1.32 17.56
N MET A 10 -12.88 -0.82 17.13
CA MET A 10 -12.67 -0.30 15.77
C MET A 10 -11.37 -0.88 15.22
N ILE A 11 -11.48 -1.71 14.18
CA ILE A 11 -10.32 -2.31 13.50
C ILE A 11 -10.29 -1.78 12.08
N ARG A 12 -9.14 -1.28 11.65
CA ARG A 12 -8.86 -0.91 10.28
C ARG A 12 -7.66 -1.70 9.78
N GLY A 13 -7.82 -2.42 8.70
CA GLY A 13 -6.77 -3.22 8.09
C GLY A 13 -6.63 -2.94 6.61
N THR A 14 -5.57 -3.44 6.01
CA THR A 14 -5.36 -3.40 4.57
C THR A 14 -5.33 -4.82 4.03
N ILE A 15 -6.23 -5.11 3.10
CA ILE A 15 -6.28 -6.41 2.42
C ILE A 15 -5.13 -6.49 1.42
N ARG A 16 -4.39 -7.59 1.45
CA ARG A 16 -3.31 -7.90 0.52
C ARG A 16 -3.40 -9.37 0.11
N LYS A 17 -2.78 -9.72 -1.03
CA LYS A 17 -2.66 -11.12 -1.46
C LYS A 17 -1.95 -11.96 -0.40
N VAL A 18 -2.33 -13.23 -0.31
CA VAL A 18 -1.70 -14.20 0.60
C VAL A 18 -0.19 -14.22 0.39
N GLY A 19 0.55 -14.22 1.50
CA GLY A 19 2.03 -14.17 1.50
C GLY A 19 2.64 -12.78 1.50
N PHE A 20 1.93 -11.73 1.03
CA PHE A 20 2.47 -10.37 1.02
C PHE A 20 3.00 -9.89 2.38
N PRO A 21 2.26 -10.01 3.51
CA PRO A 21 2.76 -9.53 4.81
C PRO A 21 4.05 -10.24 5.24
N LYS A 22 4.17 -11.54 4.96
CA LYS A 22 5.39 -12.31 5.29
C LYS A 22 6.59 -11.83 4.48
N SER A 23 6.41 -11.63 3.18
CA SER A 23 7.50 -11.14 2.30
C SER A 23 7.87 -9.69 2.61
N TRP A 24 6.89 -8.82 2.89
CA TRP A 24 7.16 -7.45 3.32
C TRP A 24 7.92 -7.39 4.64
N ASN A 25 7.59 -8.28 5.59
CA ASN A 25 8.30 -8.36 6.86
C ASN A 25 9.79 -8.70 6.70
N MET A 26 10.19 -9.38 5.63
CA MET A 26 11.62 -9.60 5.33
C MET A 26 12.32 -8.27 5.06
N LEU A 27 11.72 -7.37 4.27
CA LEU A 27 12.28 -6.04 4.00
C LEU A 27 12.38 -5.20 5.28
N VAL A 28 11.38 -5.28 6.16
CA VAL A 28 11.40 -4.61 7.48
C VAL A 28 12.54 -5.17 8.33
N ARG A 29 12.68 -6.48 8.41
CA ARG A 29 13.73 -7.15 9.20
C ARG A 29 15.15 -6.87 8.67
N LEU A 30 15.28 -6.67 7.37
CA LEU A 30 16.54 -6.22 6.74
C LEU A 30 16.89 -4.77 7.08
N GLY A 31 15.91 -3.95 7.49
CA GLY A 31 16.12 -2.52 7.77
C GLY A 31 16.04 -1.63 6.54
N VAL A 32 15.75 -2.18 5.35
CA VAL A 32 15.71 -1.41 4.08
C VAL A 32 14.48 -0.52 3.95
N THR A 33 13.55 -0.59 4.91
CA THR A 33 12.36 0.27 4.99
C THR A 33 12.55 1.51 5.86
N ASP A 34 13.76 1.71 6.41
CA ASP A 34 14.06 2.82 7.32
C ASP A 34 14.21 4.14 6.55
N ASP A 35 13.53 5.20 7.02
CA ASP A 35 13.62 6.56 6.47
C ASP A 35 14.26 7.56 7.45
N SER A 36 14.76 7.10 8.58
CA SER A 36 15.31 7.96 9.64
C SER A 36 16.72 8.48 9.36
N PHE A 37 17.46 7.87 8.43
CA PHE A 37 18.81 8.27 8.04
C PHE A 37 19.02 8.19 6.53
N LYS A 38 20.15 8.75 6.06
CA LYS A 38 20.54 8.74 4.64
C LYS A 38 21.86 7.99 4.45
N ILE A 39 21.94 7.24 3.37
CA ILE A 39 23.18 6.59 2.93
C ILE A 39 23.96 7.61 2.10
N SER A 40 25.11 8.05 2.64
CA SER A 40 26.00 8.95 1.91
C SER A 40 26.53 8.27 0.65
N ASN A 41 26.56 9.01 -0.47
CA ASN A 41 27.05 8.49 -1.76
C ASN A 41 26.28 7.27 -2.28
N SER A 42 24.99 7.18 -2.04
CA SER A 42 24.13 6.07 -2.54
C SER A 42 24.05 6.03 -4.08
N GLU A 43 24.35 7.13 -4.78
CA GLU A 43 24.39 7.19 -6.23
C GLU A 43 25.49 6.29 -6.80
N GLY A 44 25.11 5.44 -7.75
CA GLY A 44 26.03 4.50 -8.40
C GLY A 44 26.21 3.17 -7.68
N MET A 45 25.75 3.03 -6.42
CA MET A 45 25.73 1.74 -5.74
C MET A 45 24.84 0.74 -6.52
N THR A 46 25.28 -0.51 -6.57
CA THR A 46 24.41 -1.60 -7.06
C THR A 46 23.35 -1.96 -6.01
N TYR A 47 22.28 -2.63 -6.43
CA TYR A 47 21.27 -3.13 -5.49
C TYR A 47 21.89 -4.10 -4.49
N ARG A 48 22.82 -4.92 -4.93
CA ARG A 48 23.58 -5.86 -4.12
C ARG A 48 24.42 -5.16 -3.05
N GLU A 49 25.15 -4.10 -3.42
CA GLU A 49 25.92 -3.28 -2.47
C GLU A 49 25.01 -2.61 -1.45
N PHE A 50 23.88 -2.06 -1.88
CA PHE A 50 22.88 -1.50 -0.99
C PHE A 50 22.39 -2.51 0.04
N LEU A 51 21.99 -3.72 -0.40
CA LEU A 51 21.55 -4.77 0.51
C LEU A 51 22.66 -5.15 1.49
N ASN A 52 23.91 -5.24 1.03
CA ASN A 52 25.05 -5.62 1.87
C ASN A 52 25.32 -4.63 3.02
N CYS A 53 24.88 -3.37 2.91
CA CYS A 53 24.98 -2.39 4.01
C CYS A 53 24.20 -2.80 5.27
N PHE A 54 23.21 -3.67 5.14
CA PHE A 54 22.33 -4.11 6.23
C PHE A 54 22.68 -5.52 6.76
N LEU A 55 23.61 -6.18 6.11
CA LEU A 55 23.96 -7.56 6.45
C LEU A 55 25.20 -7.63 7.36
N PRO A 56 25.26 -8.58 8.29
CA PRO A 56 26.44 -8.76 9.12
C PRO A 56 27.65 -9.08 8.27
N PHE A 57 28.82 -8.58 8.69
CA PHE A 57 30.08 -8.92 8.04
C PHE A 57 30.38 -10.40 8.20
N HIS A 58 30.75 -11.05 7.11
CA HIS A 58 31.25 -12.44 7.13
C HIS A 58 32.28 -12.65 6.01
N LYS A 59 33.41 -13.30 6.33
CA LYS A 59 34.56 -13.44 5.41
C LYS A 59 34.30 -14.37 4.21
N SER A 60 33.44 -15.37 4.36
CA SER A 60 33.27 -16.46 3.39
C SER A 60 31.85 -16.68 2.90
N LEU A 61 30.85 -15.99 3.46
CA LEU A 61 29.46 -16.11 3.01
C LEU A 61 29.14 -15.12 1.89
N THR A 62 28.37 -15.57 0.93
CA THR A 62 27.78 -14.72 -0.10
C THR A 62 26.74 -13.77 0.51
N ILE A 63 26.31 -12.77 -0.24
CA ILE A 63 25.23 -11.85 0.22
C ILE A 63 23.92 -12.62 0.36
N GLU A 64 23.66 -13.57 -0.54
CA GLU A 64 22.53 -14.49 -0.47
C GLU A 64 22.54 -15.31 0.81
N ASP A 65 23.67 -15.98 1.11
CA ASP A 65 23.81 -16.79 2.34
C ASP A 65 23.61 -15.96 3.60
N LYS A 66 24.21 -14.75 3.64
CA LYS A 66 24.04 -13.82 4.76
C LYS A 66 22.58 -13.41 4.93
N THR A 67 21.88 -13.14 3.82
CA THR A 67 20.47 -12.75 3.84
C THR A 67 19.60 -13.90 4.33
N MET A 68 19.75 -15.09 3.78
CA MET A 68 19.02 -16.28 4.20
C MET A 68 19.23 -16.56 5.69
N LYS A 69 20.49 -16.53 6.14
CA LYS A 69 20.83 -16.75 7.55
C LYS A 69 20.24 -15.70 8.49
N MET A 70 20.31 -14.42 8.11
CA MET A 70 19.76 -13.31 8.91
C MET A 70 18.24 -13.40 9.02
N LEU A 71 17.58 -13.77 7.93
CA LEU A 71 16.12 -13.86 7.86
C LEU A 71 15.59 -15.21 8.37
N ASN A 72 16.45 -16.22 8.50
CA ASN A 72 16.11 -17.61 8.80
C ASN A 72 15.12 -18.16 7.78
N ILE A 73 15.52 -18.14 6.52
CA ILE A 73 14.77 -18.65 5.36
C ILE A 73 15.72 -19.46 4.46
N ASP A 74 15.15 -20.34 3.65
CA ASP A 74 15.84 -21.16 2.68
C ASP A 74 15.47 -20.79 1.23
N GLU A 75 16.25 -21.27 0.24
CA GLU A 75 16.02 -20.99 -1.20
C GLU A 75 14.62 -21.44 -1.69
N GLY A 76 14.04 -22.48 -1.07
CA GLY A 76 12.71 -22.99 -1.39
C GLY A 76 11.55 -22.16 -0.81
N ASP A 77 11.83 -21.22 0.06
CA ASP A 77 10.81 -20.41 0.70
C ASP A 77 10.19 -19.38 -0.26
N SER A 78 8.87 -19.23 -0.18
CA SER A 78 8.16 -18.24 -1.00
C SER A 78 8.65 -16.80 -0.76
N GLN A 79 9.15 -16.50 0.41
CA GLN A 79 9.76 -15.21 0.77
C GLN A 79 11.07 -14.98 0.02
N TRP A 80 11.92 -16.02 -0.10
CA TRP A 80 13.16 -15.95 -0.87
C TRP A 80 12.88 -15.66 -2.35
N ILE A 81 11.92 -16.39 -2.92
CA ILE A 81 11.49 -16.16 -4.31
C ILE A 81 11.07 -14.71 -4.52
N LYS A 82 10.29 -14.13 -3.59
CA LYS A 82 9.83 -12.74 -3.67
C LYS A 82 10.95 -11.70 -3.53
N LEU A 83 11.98 -11.96 -2.75
CA LEU A 83 13.16 -11.09 -2.69
C LEU A 83 13.96 -11.11 -4.00
N ASN A 84 14.04 -12.28 -4.65
CA ASN A 84 14.68 -12.38 -5.97
C ASN A 84 13.88 -11.70 -7.08
N GLU A 85 12.54 -11.75 -7.05
CA GLU A 85 11.68 -11.09 -8.04
C GLU A 85 11.89 -9.57 -8.11
N ILE A 86 12.35 -8.92 -7.04
CA ILE A 86 12.67 -7.49 -7.04
C ILE A 86 14.14 -7.18 -7.36
N ASP A 87 14.90 -8.19 -7.82
CA ASP A 87 16.31 -8.09 -8.22
C ASP A 87 17.25 -7.50 -7.16
N LEU A 88 16.92 -7.66 -5.88
CA LEU A 88 17.65 -7.03 -4.77
C LEU A 88 19.14 -7.45 -4.69
N PHE A 89 19.48 -8.59 -5.32
CA PHE A 89 20.84 -9.14 -5.38
C PHE A 89 21.62 -8.76 -6.65
N SER A 90 21.11 -7.84 -7.47
CA SER A 90 21.71 -7.48 -8.75
C SER A 90 22.99 -6.66 -8.60
N ASP A 91 24.06 -7.11 -9.28
CA ASP A 91 25.34 -6.39 -9.42
C ASP A 91 25.32 -5.39 -10.58
N SER A 92 24.36 -5.48 -11.49
CA SER A 92 24.31 -4.66 -12.70
C SER A 92 23.37 -3.45 -12.56
N LYS A 93 22.31 -3.57 -11.73
CA LYS A 93 21.34 -2.49 -11.51
C LYS A 93 21.88 -1.49 -10.50
N LYS A 94 21.91 -0.21 -10.90
CA LYS A 94 22.47 0.88 -10.08
C LYS A 94 21.38 1.81 -9.56
N ILE A 95 21.65 2.39 -8.41
CA ILE A 95 20.83 3.39 -7.72
C ILE A 95 21.22 4.77 -8.25
N PRO A 96 20.28 5.55 -8.80
CA PRO A 96 20.57 6.90 -9.31
C PRO A 96 20.34 7.99 -8.25
N LEU A 97 19.99 7.62 -7.02
CA LEU A 97 19.61 8.55 -5.97
C LEU A 97 20.82 8.93 -5.13
N LYS A 98 21.08 10.23 -5.01
CA LYS A 98 22.17 10.77 -4.20
C LYS A 98 21.70 11.01 -2.76
N ASN A 99 22.48 10.50 -1.78
CA ASN A 99 22.18 10.68 -0.35
C ASN A 99 20.73 10.33 0.02
N ALA A 100 20.26 9.20 -0.47
CA ALA A 100 18.90 8.72 -0.24
C ALA A 100 18.80 7.89 1.05
N SER A 101 17.61 7.89 1.66
CA SER A 101 17.31 6.95 2.75
C SER A 101 17.12 5.52 2.21
N PRO A 102 17.29 4.49 3.06
CA PRO A 102 16.97 3.12 2.67
C PRO A 102 15.57 2.98 2.07
N ALA A 103 14.57 3.58 2.69
CA ALA A 103 13.20 3.56 2.20
C ALA A 103 13.04 4.19 0.81
N GLN A 104 13.72 5.30 0.52
CA GLN A 104 13.72 5.95 -0.79
C GLN A 104 14.38 5.07 -1.87
N ILE A 105 15.47 4.37 -1.52
CA ILE A 105 16.12 3.43 -2.42
C ILE A 105 15.20 2.23 -2.69
N LEU A 106 14.60 1.66 -1.64
CA LEU A 106 13.64 0.56 -1.78
C LEU A 106 12.44 1.00 -2.65
N GLU A 107 11.89 2.18 -2.41
CA GLU A 107 10.79 2.74 -3.23
C GLU A 107 11.19 2.80 -4.71
N TYR A 108 12.39 3.29 -5.02
CA TYR A 108 12.90 3.33 -6.39
C TYR A 108 12.95 1.93 -7.03
N ILE A 109 13.45 0.93 -6.29
CA ILE A 109 13.53 -0.46 -6.76
C ILE A 109 12.12 -1.00 -7.03
N LEU A 110 11.21 -0.85 -6.06
CA LEU A 110 9.84 -1.36 -6.16
C LEU A 110 9.03 -0.68 -7.27
N LYS A 111 9.18 0.62 -7.47
CA LYS A 111 8.53 1.34 -8.57
C LYS A 111 8.92 0.78 -9.94
N LYS A 112 10.15 0.31 -10.11
CA LYS A 112 10.57 -0.34 -11.35
C LYS A 112 10.00 -1.74 -11.53
N CYS A 113 9.98 -2.52 -10.44
CA CYS A 113 9.53 -3.92 -10.48
C CYS A 113 8.00 -4.05 -10.50
N TRP A 114 7.29 -3.08 -9.93
CA TRP A 114 5.83 -3.12 -9.75
C TRP A 114 5.07 -2.12 -10.62
N LYS A 115 5.75 -1.57 -11.64
CA LYS A 115 5.06 -0.74 -12.62
C LYS A 115 4.02 -1.58 -13.36
N LEU A 116 2.79 -1.07 -13.44
CA LEU A 116 1.77 -1.69 -14.28
C LEU A 116 2.16 -1.61 -15.75
N GLU A 117 2.16 -2.75 -16.41
CA GLU A 117 2.26 -2.83 -17.86
C GLU A 117 0.90 -2.49 -18.51
N SER A 118 0.92 -2.26 -19.82
CA SER A 118 -0.28 -1.80 -20.54
C SER A 118 -1.49 -2.76 -20.46
N GLN A 119 -1.22 -4.03 -20.22
CA GLN A 119 -2.25 -5.08 -20.12
C GLN A 119 -2.62 -5.44 -18.68
N ASP A 120 -1.90 -4.88 -17.69
CA ASP A 120 -2.17 -5.15 -16.29
C ASP A 120 -3.41 -4.40 -15.82
N LYS A 121 -4.15 -5.06 -14.94
CA LYS A 121 -5.34 -4.52 -14.29
C LYS A 121 -5.17 -4.58 -12.79
N ASP A 122 -5.36 -3.45 -12.14
CA ASP A 122 -5.44 -3.39 -10.68
C ASP A 122 -6.82 -3.81 -10.19
N MET A 123 -6.92 -4.13 -8.91
CA MET A 123 -8.17 -4.45 -8.24
C MET A 123 -8.22 -3.80 -6.87
N ILE A 124 -9.33 -3.13 -6.59
CA ILE A 124 -9.67 -2.62 -5.26
C ILE A 124 -10.75 -3.50 -4.66
N VAL A 125 -10.53 -3.93 -3.44
CA VAL A 125 -11.50 -4.67 -2.63
C VAL A 125 -11.71 -3.95 -1.31
N MET A 126 -12.96 -3.71 -0.94
CA MET A 126 -13.32 -3.17 0.36
C MET A 126 -14.28 -4.13 1.07
N TYR A 127 -14.06 -4.32 2.35
CA TYR A 127 -14.92 -5.11 3.23
C TYR A 127 -15.18 -4.31 4.51
N HIS A 128 -16.45 -4.11 4.83
CA HIS A 128 -16.87 -3.47 6.06
C HIS A 128 -17.80 -4.40 6.83
N GLU A 129 -17.58 -4.53 8.11
CA GLU A 129 -18.44 -5.27 9.03
C GLU A 129 -18.80 -4.36 10.20
N PHE A 130 -20.10 -4.16 10.40
CA PHE A 130 -20.63 -3.38 11.50
C PHE A 130 -21.47 -4.30 12.40
N LYS A 131 -21.14 -4.35 13.69
CA LYS A 131 -21.93 -4.98 14.71
C LYS A 131 -22.51 -3.92 15.61
N TYR A 132 -23.80 -3.97 15.86
CA TYR A 132 -24.48 -3.02 16.71
C TYR A 132 -25.66 -3.64 17.41
N ILE A 133 -26.02 -3.08 18.56
CA ILE A 133 -27.21 -3.46 19.32
C ILE A 133 -28.31 -2.45 18.97
N ASN A 134 -29.47 -2.94 18.51
CA ASN A 134 -30.59 -2.10 18.20
C ASN A 134 -31.36 -1.68 19.48
N LYS A 135 -32.40 -0.83 19.31
CA LYS A 135 -33.23 -0.33 20.42
C LYS A 135 -33.96 -1.46 21.20
N SER A 136 -34.12 -2.65 20.61
CA SER A 136 -34.73 -3.83 21.22
C SER A 136 -33.70 -4.76 21.87
N SER A 137 -32.46 -4.27 22.09
CA SER A 137 -31.34 -5.04 22.67
C SER A 137 -30.95 -6.28 21.86
N ILE A 138 -31.26 -6.30 20.56
CA ILE A 138 -30.90 -7.40 19.66
C ILE A 138 -29.60 -7.01 18.93
N GLU A 139 -28.62 -7.93 18.93
CA GLU A 139 -27.39 -7.79 18.16
C GLU A 139 -27.68 -7.92 16.66
N ASN A 140 -27.19 -6.98 15.88
CA ASN A 140 -27.33 -6.97 14.44
C ASN A 140 -25.96 -6.85 13.79
N LYS A 141 -25.86 -7.36 12.55
CA LYS A 141 -24.66 -7.33 11.75
C LYS A 141 -24.99 -6.82 10.35
N ILE A 142 -24.23 -5.83 9.88
CA ILE A 142 -24.26 -5.35 8.50
C ILE A 142 -22.89 -5.67 7.89
N ILE A 143 -22.89 -6.25 6.70
CA ILE A 143 -21.69 -6.44 5.87
C ILE A 143 -21.89 -5.64 4.59
N SER A 144 -20.88 -4.84 4.25
CA SER A 144 -20.80 -4.11 2.98
C SER A 144 -19.49 -4.47 2.28
N THR A 145 -19.59 -4.88 1.03
CA THR A 145 -18.45 -5.27 0.22
C THR A 145 -18.44 -4.51 -1.10
N MET A 146 -17.25 -4.19 -1.59
CA MET A 146 -17.05 -3.59 -2.91
C MET A 146 -15.86 -4.29 -3.58
N GLY A 147 -16.01 -4.60 -4.87
CA GLY A 147 -14.92 -5.03 -5.74
C GLY A 147 -14.92 -4.19 -7.00
N CYS A 148 -13.77 -3.64 -7.37
CA CYS A 148 -13.58 -2.87 -8.60
C CYS A 148 -12.31 -3.35 -9.28
N ILE A 149 -12.39 -3.66 -10.58
CA ILE A 149 -11.25 -4.03 -11.43
C ILE A 149 -11.03 -2.89 -12.43
N GLY A 150 -9.76 -2.47 -12.58
CA GLY A 150 -9.36 -1.48 -13.56
C GLY A 150 -9.49 -2.00 -14.99
N GLU A 151 -9.52 -1.10 -15.95
CA GLU A 151 -9.60 -1.43 -17.37
C GLU A 151 -8.20 -1.64 -17.97
N ASP A 152 -7.28 -0.76 -17.59
CA ASP A 152 -5.89 -0.74 -18.04
C ASP A 152 -5.01 0.04 -17.04
N SER A 153 -3.77 0.33 -17.42
CA SER A 153 -2.82 1.07 -16.59
C SER A 153 -3.14 2.56 -16.41
N THR A 154 -4.12 3.11 -17.14
CA THR A 154 -4.59 4.51 -17.05
C THR A 154 -5.92 4.58 -16.30
N TYR A 155 -6.90 3.78 -16.74
CA TYR A 155 -8.21 3.67 -16.11
C TYR A 155 -8.20 2.57 -15.04
N THR A 156 -7.39 2.82 -14.03
CA THR A 156 -7.21 1.87 -12.92
C THR A 156 -8.42 1.84 -11.99
N ALA A 157 -8.58 0.73 -11.25
CA ALA A 157 -9.59 0.66 -10.20
C ALA A 157 -9.34 1.73 -9.11
N MET A 158 -8.07 2.02 -8.82
CA MET A 158 -7.69 3.10 -7.91
C MET A 158 -8.17 4.47 -8.43
N SER A 159 -7.94 4.79 -9.71
CA SER A 159 -8.39 6.06 -10.29
C SER A 159 -9.91 6.19 -10.28
N LYS A 160 -10.65 5.11 -10.56
CA LYS A 160 -12.11 5.09 -10.51
C LYS A 160 -12.62 5.30 -9.08
N THR A 161 -12.19 4.50 -8.13
CA THR A 161 -12.74 4.50 -6.76
C THR A 161 -12.35 5.73 -5.94
N VAL A 162 -11.29 6.44 -6.33
CA VAL A 162 -10.86 7.69 -5.68
C VAL A 162 -11.25 8.93 -6.51
N GLY A 163 -11.07 8.88 -7.82
CA GLY A 163 -11.29 10.02 -8.71
C GLY A 163 -12.75 10.33 -8.94
N LEU A 164 -13.59 9.32 -9.18
CA LEU A 164 -15.02 9.56 -9.45
C LEU A 164 -15.76 10.25 -8.30
N PRO A 165 -15.66 9.80 -7.04
CA PRO A 165 -16.30 10.51 -5.93
C PRO A 165 -15.87 11.96 -5.81
N LEU A 166 -14.59 12.24 -6.05
CA LEU A 166 -14.07 13.61 -6.04
C LEU A 166 -14.64 14.45 -7.17
N ALA A 167 -14.64 13.93 -8.40
CA ALA A 167 -15.19 14.62 -9.57
C ALA A 167 -16.68 14.93 -9.41
N ILE A 168 -17.46 13.95 -8.94
CA ILE A 168 -18.89 14.11 -8.65
C ILE A 168 -19.10 15.20 -7.60
N ALA A 169 -18.37 15.16 -6.49
CA ALA A 169 -18.47 16.20 -5.46
C ALA A 169 -18.15 17.59 -6.00
N CYS A 170 -17.12 17.72 -6.86
CA CYS A 170 -16.80 18.99 -7.51
C CYS A 170 -17.97 19.49 -8.41
N LEU A 171 -18.56 18.61 -9.20
CA LEU A 171 -19.70 18.97 -10.04
C LEU A 171 -20.91 19.42 -9.21
N LEU A 172 -21.22 18.70 -8.14
CA LEU A 172 -22.32 19.04 -7.24
C LEU A 172 -22.12 20.40 -6.55
N ILE A 173 -20.85 20.75 -6.20
CA ILE A 173 -20.51 22.07 -5.67
C ILE A 173 -20.69 23.15 -6.74
N LEU A 174 -20.20 22.93 -7.96
CA LEU A 174 -20.34 23.89 -9.08
C LEU A 174 -21.78 24.11 -9.44
N ASN A 175 -22.61 23.08 -9.40
CA ASN A 175 -24.05 23.13 -9.63
C ASN A 175 -24.83 23.75 -8.44
N LYS A 176 -24.18 24.09 -7.34
CA LYS A 176 -24.77 24.60 -6.09
C LYS A 176 -25.73 23.60 -5.42
N GLU A 177 -25.56 22.33 -5.64
CA GLU A 177 -26.28 21.27 -4.93
C GLU A 177 -25.68 20.98 -3.56
N ILE A 178 -24.34 21.13 -3.45
CA ILE A 178 -23.62 21.16 -2.15
C ILE A 178 -23.22 22.60 -1.87
N ASN A 179 -23.76 23.17 -0.77
CA ASN A 179 -23.54 24.57 -0.41
C ASN A 179 -22.71 24.76 0.87
N LEU A 180 -22.13 23.70 1.42
CA LEU A 180 -21.30 23.74 2.61
C LEU A 180 -20.03 24.57 2.37
N LYS A 181 -19.67 25.41 3.36
CA LYS A 181 -18.49 26.29 3.29
C LYS A 181 -17.36 25.76 4.16
N GLY A 182 -16.15 26.13 3.79
CA GLY A 182 -14.92 25.75 4.51
C GLY A 182 -14.51 24.30 4.27
N THR A 183 -13.50 23.85 5.02
CA THR A 183 -13.02 22.47 4.93
C THR A 183 -14.03 21.50 5.53
N GLN A 184 -14.52 20.57 4.75
CA GLN A 184 -15.49 19.55 5.15
C GLN A 184 -14.93 18.15 5.01
N THR A 185 -15.41 17.24 5.85
CA THR A 185 -15.20 15.81 5.68
C THR A 185 -16.46 15.18 5.08
N PRO A 186 -16.36 14.15 4.23
CA PRO A 186 -17.52 13.58 3.51
C PRO A 186 -18.42 12.71 4.41
N ILE A 187 -18.55 13.07 5.69
CA ILE A 187 -19.48 12.46 6.66
C ILE A 187 -20.79 13.23 6.76
N ASN A 188 -20.84 14.43 6.20
CA ASN A 188 -22.06 15.23 6.16
C ASN A 188 -23.03 14.66 5.12
N LYS A 189 -24.29 14.54 5.52
CA LYS A 189 -25.37 13.98 4.71
C LYS A 189 -25.53 14.73 3.38
N GLU A 190 -25.41 16.04 3.40
CA GLU A 190 -25.43 16.90 2.22
C GLU A 190 -24.32 16.61 1.20
N ILE A 191 -23.22 15.93 1.62
CA ILE A 191 -22.12 15.54 0.74
C ILE A 191 -22.31 14.10 0.28
N TYR A 192 -22.40 13.14 1.24
CA TYR A 192 -22.32 11.74 0.87
C TYR A 192 -23.58 11.21 0.18
N GLU A 193 -24.79 11.69 0.51
CA GLU A 193 -26.02 11.20 -0.14
C GLU A 193 -26.05 11.49 -1.64
N PRO A 194 -25.86 12.73 -2.11
CA PRO A 194 -25.88 13.00 -3.54
C PRO A 194 -24.69 12.35 -4.27
N VAL A 195 -23.50 12.30 -3.64
CA VAL A 195 -22.33 11.63 -4.26
C VAL A 195 -22.57 10.14 -4.44
N LEU A 196 -23.09 9.45 -3.41
CA LEU A 196 -23.40 8.02 -3.50
C LEU A 196 -24.47 7.74 -4.53
N LYS A 197 -25.51 8.59 -4.61
CA LYS A 197 -26.57 8.45 -5.62
C LYS A 197 -26.05 8.55 -7.05
N GLU A 198 -25.09 9.47 -7.30
CA GLU A 198 -24.46 9.58 -8.63
C GLU A 198 -23.54 8.40 -8.94
N LEU A 199 -22.93 7.78 -7.92
CA LEU A 199 -22.09 6.58 -8.10
C LEU A 199 -22.89 5.29 -8.38
N GLU A 200 -24.21 5.28 -8.10
CA GLU A 200 -25.09 4.15 -8.40
C GLU A 200 -25.60 4.15 -9.86
N ASN A 201 -25.47 5.30 -10.57
CA ASN A 201 -25.85 5.47 -11.98
C ASN A 201 -24.69 5.11 -12.92
#